data_44a5018dc3f00bf56b1f6fff3b022c1a
#
_entry.id   44a5018dc3f00bf56b1f6fff3b022c1a
#
_cell.length_a   1.000
_cell.length_b   1.000
_cell.length_c   1.000
_cell.angle_alpha   90.00
_cell.angle_beta   90.00
_cell.angle_gamma   90.00
#
_symmetry.space_group_name_H-M   'P 1'
#
loop_
_entity.id
_entity.type
_entity.pdbx_description
1 polymer ?
#
loop_
_entity_poly.entity_id
_entity_poly.type
_entity_poly.pdbx_seq_one_letter_code
_entity_poly.pdbx_strand_id
1 'polypeptide(L)'
;DLDVYHTNLDEVKLKLKENQLEVGKADNISRGIDKLWKKVRKTVAGPVWLVNTPKFISPLSKANPDGRSVQRFQPIIAGSELGNGYSELNDPLDQLSRFQEQQQMRDAGDDEAMMMDIDFVEMLEYGMPPACGWGYAERVFWVFEGVTAREGVPFPTMRHDIDQVTRKIYPDVKL
;
A
#
# COMPACT_ATOMS: atom_id res chain seq x y z
N ASP A 1 16.95 8.17 11.69
CA ASP A 1 15.82 8.91 11.12
C ASP A 1 15.95 8.97 9.60
N LEU A 2 14.83 9.09 8.87
CA LEU A 2 14.75 9.27 7.43
C LEU A 2 13.69 10.34 7.14
N ASP A 3 14.06 11.41 6.45
CA ASP A 3 13.08 12.38 5.96
C ASP A 3 12.43 11.85 4.68
N VAL A 4 11.23 11.25 4.82
CA VAL A 4 10.51 10.61 3.72
C VAL A 4 10.11 11.57 2.60
N TYR A 5 10.12 12.89 2.82
CA TYR A 5 9.74 13.90 1.83
C TYR A 5 10.94 14.41 1.00
N HIS A 6 12.17 14.22 1.49
CA HIS A 6 13.39 14.73 0.85
C HIS A 6 14.45 13.64 0.64
N THR A 7 14.10 12.37 0.81
CA THR A 7 15.01 11.25 0.63
C THR A 7 15.27 10.93 -0.83
N ASN A 8 16.32 10.19 -1.08
CA ASN A 8 16.67 9.61 -2.37
C ASN A 8 16.79 8.09 -2.26
N LEU A 9 16.91 7.43 -3.44
CA LEU A 9 16.93 5.97 -3.49
C LEU A 9 18.12 5.35 -2.74
N ASP A 10 19.27 5.99 -2.74
CA ASP A 10 20.46 5.46 -2.07
C ASP A 10 20.34 5.53 -0.55
N GLU A 11 19.77 6.61 -0.01
CA GLU A 11 19.46 6.72 1.42
C GLU A 11 18.43 5.67 1.84
N VAL A 12 17.38 5.46 1.04
CA VAL A 12 16.37 4.43 1.31
C VAL A 12 17.00 3.05 1.30
N LYS A 13 17.85 2.72 0.32
CA LYS A 13 18.57 1.45 0.25
C LYS A 13 19.51 1.25 1.45
N LEU A 14 20.17 2.31 1.88
CA LEU A 14 21.02 2.27 3.09
C LEU A 14 20.17 1.92 4.32
N LYS A 15 19.02 2.61 4.48
CA LYS A 15 18.10 2.35 5.61
C LYS A 15 17.49 0.95 5.58
N LEU A 16 17.19 0.40 4.40
CA LEU A 16 16.76 -0.99 4.27
C LEU A 16 17.84 -1.95 4.80
N LYS A 17 19.10 -1.77 4.39
CA LYS A 17 20.22 -2.59 4.84
C LYS A 17 20.47 -2.48 6.36
N GLU A 18 20.48 -1.26 6.91
CA GLU A 18 20.59 -1.03 8.36
C GLU A 18 19.50 -1.74 9.15
N ASN A 19 18.33 -1.88 8.57
CA ASN A 19 17.18 -2.57 9.15
C ASN A 19 17.09 -4.05 8.80
N GLN A 20 18.08 -4.64 8.14
CA GLN A 20 18.13 -6.04 7.71
C GLN A 20 16.93 -6.40 6.79
N LEU A 21 16.51 -5.47 5.95
CA LEU A 21 15.49 -5.64 4.95
C LEU A 21 16.12 -5.87 3.58
N GLU A 22 15.51 -6.77 2.80
CA GLU A 22 15.98 -7.09 1.46
C GLU A 22 15.78 -5.90 0.51
N VAL A 23 16.82 -5.62 -0.29
CA VAL A 23 16.78 -4.61 -1.36
C VAL A 23 16.52 -5.35 -2.67
N GLY A 24 15.31 -5.22 -3.22
CA GLY A 24 14.93 -5.81 -4.50
C GLY A 24 15.51 -5.04 -5.69
N LYS A 25 15.61 -5.72 -6.85
CA LYS A 25 16.12 -5.08 -8.09
C LYS A 25 15.20 -3.98 -8.62
N ALA A 26 13.89 -4.16 -8.46
CA ALA A 26 12.86 -3.22 -8.88
C ALA A 26 12.46 -2.21 -7.78
N ASP A 27 13.19 -2.16 -6.65
CA ASP A 27 12.87 -1.24 -5.57
C ASP A 27 13.13 0.21 -6.00
N ASN A 28 12.08 0.98 -5.94
CA ASN A 28 12.08 2.44 -6.01
C ASN A 28 11.90 3.04 -4.60
N ILE A 29 11.88 4.37 -4.51
CA ILE A 29 11.71 5.08 -3.22
C ILE A 29 10.40 4.67 -2.53
N SER A 30 9.29 4.59 -3.26
CA SER A 30 7.99 4.17 -2.72
C SER A 30 8.04 2.80 -2.08
N ARG A 31 8.60 1.80 -2.78
CA ARG A 31 8.71 0.42 -2.29
C ARG A 31 9.63 0.31 -1.09
N GLY A 32 10.74 1.04 -1.12
CA GLY A 32 11.66 1.07 0.00
C GLY A 32 11.04 1.67 1.26
N ILE A 33 10.33 2.78 1.13
CA ILE A 33 9.63 3.40 2.26
C ILE A 33 8.50 2.50 2.78
N ASP A 34 7.74 1.84 1.91
CA ASP A 34 6.72 0.88 2.32
C ASP A 34 7.29 -0.30 3.11
N LYS A 35 8.44 -0.85 2.67
CA LYS A 35 9.14 -1.90 3.43
C LYS A 35 9.59 -1.42 4.81
N LEU A 36 10.17 -0.22 4.90
CA LEU A 36 10.56 0.39 6.18
C LEU A 36 9.35 0.62 7.07
N TRP A 37 8.26 1.15 6.53
CA TRP A 37 7.02 1.38 7.26
C TRP A 37 6.42 0.08 7.78
N LYS A 38 6.34 -0.97 6.97
CA LYS A 38 5.87 -2.30 7.39
C LYS A 38 6.64 -2.88 8.58
N LYS A 39 7.92 -2.51 8.73
CA LYS A 39 8.71 -2.87 9.91
C LYS A 39 8.41 -1.97 11.11
N VAL A 40 8.47 -0.65 10.90
CA VAL A 40 8.31 0.36 11.96
C VAL A 40 6.90 0.29 12.58
N ARG A 41 5.85 0.16 11.78
CA ARG A 41 4.48 0.12 12.31
C ARG A 41 4.23 -0.99 13.33
N LYS A 42 4.99 -2.09 13.27
CA LYS A 42 4.87 -3.20 14.22
C LYS A 42 5.29 -2.80 15.65
N THR A 43 6.03 -1.71 15.80
CA THR A 43 6.42 -1.17 17.12
C THR A 43 5.40 -0.18 17.67
N VAL A 44 4.37 0.16 16.88
CA VAL A 44 3.33 1.11 17.24
C VAL A 44 2.16 0.37 17.88
N ALA A 45 2.01 0.46 19.19
CA ALA A 45 0.88 -0.17 19.89
C ALA A 45 -0.45 0.50 19.48
N GLY A 46 -0.48 1.82 19.43
CA GLY A 46 -1.68 2.59 19.08
C GLY A 46 -2.68 2.72 20.25
N PRO A 47 -3.87 3.27 20.00
CA PRO A 47 -4.34 3.76 18.70
C PRO A 47 -3.64 5.05 18.26
N VAL A 48 -3.21 5.12 17.02
CA VAL A 48 -2.65 6.32 16.39
C VAL A 48 -3.15 6.49 14.96
N TRP A 49 -3.07 7.72 14.46
CA TRP A 49 -3.37 8.04 13.07
C TRP A 49 -2.07 8.28 12.29
N LEU A 50 -1.86 7.52 11.22
CA LEU A 50 -0.88 7.89 10.20
C LEU A 50 -1.53 8.93 9.29
N VAL A 51 -0.94 10.11 9.20
CA VAL A 51 -1.43 11.23 8.37
C VAL A 51 -0.29 11.78 7.53
N ASN A 52 -0.62 12.66 6.58
CA ASN A 52 0.37 13.35 5.74
C ASN A 52 1.30 12.37 5.00
N THR A 53 0.74 11.30 4.44
CA THR A 53 1.49 10.35 3.61
C THR A 53 2.15 11.08 2.43
N PRO A 54 3.39 10.75 2.05
CA PRO A 54 4.03 11.35 0.88
C PRO A 54 3.20 11.19 -0.40
N LYS A 55 3.16 12.24 -1.24
CA LYS A 55 2.34 12.30 -2.46
C LYS A 55 2.60 11.12 -3.41
N PHE A 56 3.86 10.74 -3.59
CA PHE A 56 4.26 9.66 -4.51
C PHE A 56 3.83 8.24 -4.07
N ILE A 57 3.40 8.06 -2.80
CA ILE A 57 2.87 6.78 -2.29
C ILE A 57 1.35 6.69 -2.48
N SER A 58 0.66 7.81 -2.77
CA SER A 58 -0.80 7.88 -2.77
C SER A 58 -1.31 8.60 -4.04
N PRO A 59 -1.24 7.94 -5.20
CA PRO A 59 -1.51 8.58 -6.50
C PRO A 59 -2.95 9.07 -6.69
N LEU A 60 -3.93 8.54 -5.93
CA LEU A 60 -5.34 8.93 -6.04
C LEU A 60 -5.80 9.94 -4.97
N SER A 61 -4.91 10.30 -4.03
CA SER A 61 -5.28 11.17 -2.93
C SER A 61 -4.95 12.63 -3.24
N LYS A 62 -5.84 13.55 -2.86
CA LYS A 62 -5.65 14.99 -3.04
C LYS A 62 -4.42 15.48 -2.25
N ALA A 63 -3.59 16.31 -2.89
CA ALA A 63 -2.43 16.89 -2.23
C ALA A 63 -2.83 17.90 -1.13
N ASN A 64 -2.03 17.97 -0.08
CA ASN A 64 -2.04 19.06 0.87
C ASN A 64 -1.46 20.34 0.24
N PRO A 65 -1.71 21.53 0.83
CA PRO A 65 -1.16 22.80 0.33
C PRO A 65 0.38 22.82 0.28
N ASP A 66 1.07 21.94 1.01
CA ASP A 66 2.52 21.81 1.00
C ASP A 66 3.06 21.19 -0.32
N GLY A 67 2.18 20.61 -1.15
CA GLY A 67 2.50 19.97 -2.42
C GLY A 67 3.28 18.65 -2.30
N ARG A 68 3.66 18.21 -1.10
CA ARG A 68 4.51 17.05 -0.82
C ARG A 68 3.79 15.90 -0.17
N SER A 69 2.79 16.19 0.64
CA SER A 69 1.95 15.23 1.32
C SER A 69 0.53 15.22 0.76
N VAL A 70 -0.25 14.22 1.17
CA VAL A 70 -1.66 14.07 0.74
C VAL A 70 -2.62 14.07 1.93
N GLN A 71 -3.87 14.42 1.65
CA GLN A 71 -4.99 14.40 2.59
C GLN A 71 -5.47 12.95 2.77
N ARG A 72 -4.63 12.15 3.44
CA ARG A 72 -4.85 10.72 3.70
C ARG A 72 -4.64 10.42 5.18
N PHE A 73 -5.42 9.49 5.71
CA PHE A 73 -5.26 8.98 7.07
C PHE A 73 -5.45 7.47 7.13
N GLN A 74 -4.72 6.83 8.04
CA GLN A 74 -4.84 5.41 8.33
C GLN A 74 -4.81 5.19 9.85
N PRO A 75 -5.82 4.53 10.45
CA PRO A 75 -5.76 4.12 11.84
C PRO A 75 -4.80 2.94 12.01
N ILE A 76 -3.90 3.06 12.98
CA ILE A 76 -2.94 2.01 13.34
C ILE A 76 -3.25 1.56 14.77
N ILE A 77 -3.52 0.28 14.95
CA ILE A 77 -3.74 -0.36 16.25
C ILE A 77 -2.98 -1.69 16.27
N ALA A 78 -2.25 -1.95 17.32
CA ALA A 78 -1.45 -3.17 17.49
C ALA A 78 -0.54 -3.44 16.26
N GLY A 79 0.11 -2.42 15.74
CA GLY A 79 0.97 -2.51 14.57
C GLY A 79 0.26 -2.80 13.25
N SER A 80 -1.06 -2.79 13.21
CA SER A 80 -1.88 -3.08 12.02
C SER A 80 -2.60 -1.83 11.51
N GLU A 81 -2.58 -1.67 10.19
CA GLU A 81 -3.41 -0.67 9.49
C GLU A 81 -4.84 -1.21 9.39
N LEU A 82 -5.78 -0.58 10.09
CA LEU A 82 -7.16 -1.06 10.24
C LEU A 82 -8.15 -0.37 9.29
N GLY A 83 -7.67 0.58 8.52
CA GLY A 83 -8.51 1.31 7.58
C GLY A 83 -7.67 2.25 6.74
N ASN A 84 -8.32 2.89 5.80
CA ASN A 84 -7.72 3.87 4.91
C ASN A 84 -8.80 4.85 4.47
N GLY A 85 -8.50 6.14 4.55
CA GLY A 85 -9.37 7.18 4.06
C GLY A 85 -8.58 8.35 3.48
N TYR A 86 -9.12 9.01 2.48
CA TYR A 86 -8.49 10.17 1.87
C TYR A 86 -9.52 11.06 1.17
N SER A 87 -9.13 12.32 0.97
CA SER A 87 -9.83 13.19 0.02
C SER A 87 -9.46 12.78 -1.40
N GLU A 88 -10.48 12.60 -2.24
CA GLU A 88 -10.28 12.22 -3.64
C GLU A 88 -9.54 13.30 -4.41
N LEU A 89 -8.59 12.89 -5.24
CA LEU A 89 -7.98 13.78 -6.22
C LEU A 89 -8.99 14.04 -7.33
N ASN A 90 -9.41 15.29 -7.47
CA ASN A 90 -10.44 15.70 -8.43
C ASN A 90 -9.93 16.70 -9.49
N ASP A 91 -8.61 16.80 -9.64
CA ASP A 91 -7.96 17.56 -10.71
C ASP A 91 -7.48 16.59 -11.79
N PRO A 92 -8.03 16.62 -13.03
CA PRO A 92 -7.67 15.68 -14.07
C PRO A 92 -6.21 15.83 -14.52
N LEU A 93 -5.64 17.03 -14.49
CA LEU A 93 -4.24 17.24 -14.90
C LEU A 93 -3.25 16.71 -13.87
N ASP A 94 -3.51 16.92 -12.56
CA ASP A 94 -2.69 16.33 -11.51
C ASP A 94 -2.83 14.79 -11.53
N GLN A 95 -4.03 14.26 -11.76
CA GLN A 95 -4.25 12.82 -11.85
C GLN A 95 -3.50 12.20 -13.04
N LEU A 96 -3.56 12.84 -14.21
CA LEU A 96 -2.82 12.38 -15.39
C LEU A 96 -1.31 12.34 -15.12
N SER A 97 -0.76 13.39 -14.52
CA SER A 97 0.66 13.42 -14.14
C SER A 97 1.05 12.26 -13.20
N ARG A 98 0.22 11.95 -12.21
CA ARG A 98 0.49 10.86 -11.27
C ARG A 98 0.37 9.48 -11.92
N PHE A 99 -0.57 9.27 -12.81
CA PHE A 99 -0.65 8.04 -13.59
C PHE A 99 0.56 7.87 -14.50
N GLN A 100 1.07 8.93 -15.11
CA GLN A 100 2.31 8.87 -15.89
C GLN A 100 3.51 8.46 -15.03
N GLU A 101 3.64 9.01 -13.81
CA GLU A 101 4.68 8.60 -12.87
C GLU A 101 4.54 7.11 -12.48
N GLN A 102 3.32 6.65 -12.19
CA GLN A 102 3.05 5.25 -11.87
C GLN A 102 3.37 4.31 -13.05
N GLN A 103 3.00 4.70 -14.27
CA GLN A 103 3.31 3.91 -15.46
C GLN A 103 4.82 3.81 -15.68
N GLN A 104 5.58 4.88 -15.49
CA GLN A 104 7.05 4.85 -15.56
C GLN A 104 7.66 3.89 -14.53
N MET A 105 7.14 3.85 -13.30
CA MET A 105 7.58 2.88 -12.28
C MET A 105 7.28 1.45 -12.72
N ARG A 106 6.10 1.21 -13.30
CA ARG A 106 5.69 -0.08 -13.82
C ARG A 106 6.59 -0.55 -14.97
N ASP A 107 6.87 0.32 -15.92
CA ASP A 107 7.75 0.05 -17.06
C ASP A 107 9.20 -0.23 -16.61
N ALA A 108 9.59 0.31 -15.45
CA ALA A 108 10.86 0.03 -14.79
C ALA A 108 10.86 -1.28 -13.97
N GLY A 109 9.74 -2.04 -13.96
CA GLY A 109 9.63 -3.36 -13.33
C GLY A 109 8.92 -3.39 -11.97
N ASP A 110 8.24 -2.32 -11.57
CA ASP A 110 7.38 -2.31 -10.38
C ASP A 110 5.97 -2.82 -10.71
N ASP A 111 5.75 -4.12 -10.58
CA ASP A 111 4.47 -4.77 -10.90
C ASP A 111 3.29 -4.33 -10.02
N GLU A 112 3.57 -3.68 -8.88
CA GLU A 112 2.53 -3.15 -7.99
C GLU A 112 2.18 -1.68 -8.29
N ALA A 113 2.96 -1.00 -9.16
CA ALA A 113 2.61 0.34 -9.59
C ALA A 113 1.33 0.32 -10.45
N MET A 114 0.53 1.38 -10.35
CA MET A 114 -0.72 1.50 -11.08
C MET A 114 -0.47 1.60 -12.58
N MET A 115 -1.34 1.00 -13.37
CA MET A 115 -1.38 1.24 -14.82
C MET A 115 -2.02 2.59 -15.12
N MET A 116 -1.64 3.16 -16.26
CA MET A 116 -2.33 4.32 -16.81
C MET A 116 -3.82 3.98 -17.02
N ASP A 117 -4.69 4.82 -16.49
CA ASP A 117 -6.14 4.75 -16.68
C ASP A 117 -6.62 6.07 -17.26
N ILE A 118 -6.64 6.14 -18.60
CA ILE A 118 -7.05 7.37 -19.30
C ILE A 118 -8.55 7.59 -19.20
N ASP A 119 -9.36 6.54 -19.15
CA ASP A 119 -10.81 6.64 -19.02
C ASP A 119 -11.18 7.29 -17.69
N PHE A 120 -10.43 6.99 -16.63
CA PHE A 120 -10.60 7.65 -15.34
C PHE A 120 -10.26 9.14 -15.39
N VAL A 121 -9.19 9.53 -16.11
CA VAL A 121 -8.84 10.95 -16.31
C VAL A 121 -9.92 11.68 -17.10
N GLU A 122 -10.40 11.11 -18.20
CA GLU A 122 -11.50 11.66 -19.00
C GLU A 122 -12.77 11.83 -18.16
N MET A 123 -13.07 10.85 -17.29
CA MET A 123 -14.20 10.95 -16.35
C MET A 123 -14.05 12.18 -15.43
N LEU A 124 -12.85 12.45 -14.93
CA LEU A 124 -12.59 13.62 -14.08
C LEU A 124 -12.79 14.95 -14.81
N GLU A 125 -12.58 15.00 -16.14
CA GLU A 125 -12.81 16.20 -16.97
C GLU A 125 -14.28 16.61 -17.03
N TYR A 126 -15.23 15.67 -16.85
CA TYR A 126 -16.66 15.99 -16.70
C TYR A 126 -16.99 16.65 -15.37
N GLY A 127 -16.07 16.64 -14.43
CA GLY A 127 -16.16 17.28 -13.12
C GLY A 127 -16.48 16.29 -12.01
N MET A 128 -15.58 16.22 -11.02
CA MET A 128 -15.79 15.51 -9.77
C MET A 128 -15.89 16.51 -8.62
N PRO A 129 -16.99 16.57 -7.87
CA PRO A 129 -17.10 17.44 -6.70
C PRO A 129 -16.09 17.01 -5.62
N PRO A 130 -15.71 17.91 -4.68
CA PRO A 130 -14.94 17.51 -3.52
C PRO A 130 -15.61 16.35 -2.80
N ALA A 131 -14.90 15.24 -2.69
CA ALA A 131 -15.37 14.02 -2.06
C ALA A 131 -14.28 13.41 -1.20
N CYS A 132 -14.64 12.56 -0.25
CA CYS A 132 -13.74 11.73 0.49
C CYS A 132 -14.34 10.34 0.67
N GLY A 133 -13.47 9.34 0.69
CA GLY A 133 -13.84 7.97 0.99
C GLY A 133 -13.10 7.45 2.22
N TRP A 134 -13.73 6.50 2.91
CA TRP A 134 -13.10 5.79 4.01
C TRP A 134 -13.60 4.35 4.07
N GLY A 135 -12.65 3.43 4.23
CA GLY A 135 -12.91 2.02 4.40
C GLY A 135 -12.28 1.45 5.67
N TYR A 136 -13.03 0.61 6.37
CA TYR A 136 -12.51 -0.27 7.40
C TYR A 136 -12.09 -1.60 6.79
N ALA A 137 -10.93 -2.10 7.23
CA ALA A 137 -10.55 -3.46 6.93
C ALA A 137 -11.22 -4.42 7.94
N GLU A 138 -11.70 -5.57 7.48
CA GLU A 138 -12.18 -6.67 8.35
C GLU A 138 -11.14 -7.07 9.40
N ARG A 139 -9.88 -6.78 9.13
CA ARG A 139 -8.75 -6.95 10.04
C ARG A 139 -8.97 -6.33 11.43
N VAL A 140 -9.84 -5.31 11.56
CA VAL A 140 -10.20 -4.74 12.85
C VAL A 140 -10.77 -5.83 13.78
N PHE A 141 -11.66 -6.68 13.26
CA PHE A 141 -12.25 -7.78 14.03
C PHE A 141 -11.22 -8.84 14.37
N TRP A 142 -10.34 -9.20 13.43
CA TRP A 142 -9.28 -10.19 13.69
C TRP A 142 -8.34 -9.75 14.80
N VAL A 143 -8.00 -8.45 14.85
CA VAL A 143 -7.14 -7.88 15.90
C VAL A 143 -7.83 -7.93 17.25
N PHE A 144 -9.12 -7.57 17.35
CA PHE A 144 -9.86 -7.56 18.61
C PHE A 144 -10.23 -8.97 19.10
N GLU A 145 -10.55 -9.88 18.19
CA GLU A 145 -10.87 -11.28 18.54
C GLU A 145 -9.63 -12.15 18.71
N GLY A 146 -8.44 -11.66 18.35
CA GLY A 146 -7.20 -12.41 18.45
C GLY A 146 -7.12 -13.61 17.51
N VAL A 147 -7.83 -13.54 16.37
CA VAL A 147 -7.88 -14.59 15.36
C VAL A 147 -7.05 -14.23 14.12
N THR A 148 -6.72 -15.24 13.32
CA THR A 148 -6.06 -15.03 12.03
C THR A 148 -7.07 -14.65 10.94
N ALA A 149 -6.59 -14.10 9.84
CA ALA A 149 -7.42 -13.80 8.67
C ALA A 149 -8.19 -15.03 8.15
N ARG A 150 -7.59 -16.21 8.23
CA ARG A 150 -8.21 -17.48 7.79
C ARG A 150 -9.39 -17.90 8.67
N GLU A 151 -9.31 -17.61 9.96
CA GLU A 151 -10.36 -17.91 10.93
C GLU A 151 -11.47 -16.86 10.91
N GLY A 152 -11.13 -15.61 10.59
CA GLY A 152 -12.04 -14.47 10.63
C GLY A 152 -12.84 -14.23 9.35
N VAL A 153 -12.50 -14.90 8.23
CA VAL A 153 -13.19 -14.74 6.94
C VAL A 153 -14.07 -15.95 6.66
N PRO A 154 -15.38 -15.76 6.37
CA PRO A 154 -16.30 -16.89 6.13
C PRO A 154 -15.89 -17.80 4.97
N PHE A 155 -15.27 -17.25 3.93
CA PHE A 155 -14.81 -17.99 2.75
C PHE A 155 -13.38 -17.61 2.38
N PRO A 156 -12.36 -18.02 3.17
CA PRO A 156 -11.00 -17.64 2.91
C PRO A 156 -10.48 -18.30 1.63
N THR A 157 -9.84 -17.52 0.75
CA THR A 157 -9.11 -18.06 -0.39
C THR A 157 -7.86 -18.76 0.12
N MET A 158 -7.86 -20.08 0.08
CA MET A 158 -6.76 -20.93 0.56
C MET A 158 -6.01 -21.49 -0.64
N ARG A 159 -4.68 -21.54 -0.56
CA ARG A 159 -3.93 -22.43 -1.46
C ARG A 159 -4.32 -23.86 -1.15
N HIS A 160 -4.61 -24.60 -2.19
CA HIS A 160 -4.80 -26.03 -2.05
C HIS A 160 -3.48 -26.66 -1.58
N ASP A 161 -3.51 -27.36 -0.47
CA ASP A 161 -2.37 -28.11 0.04
C ASP A 161 -2.73 -29.59 0.05
N ILE A 162 -1.86 -30.40 -0.54
CA ILE A 162 -2.03 -31.84 -0.54
C ILE A 162 -1.37 -32.37 0.72
N ASP A 163 -2.14 -33.00 1.58
CA ASP A 163 -1.62 -33.64 2.79
C ASP A 163 -0.60 -34.76 2.45
N GLN A 164 0.23 -35.10 3.43
CA GLN A 164 1.32 -36.06 3.21
C GLN A 164 0.83 -37.47 2.83
N VAL A 165 -0.35 -37.87 3.25
CA VAL A 165 -0.94 -39.17 2.91
C VAL A 165 -1.37 -39.17 1.46
N THR A 166 -2.09 -38.14 1.04
CA THR A 166 -2.52 -37.96 -0.35
C THR A 166 -1.32 -37.89 -1.31
N ARG A 167 -0.24 -37.20 -0.94
CA ARG A 167 1.00 -37.19 -1.73
C ARG A 167 1.65 -38.56 -1.88
N LYS A 168 1.55 -39.43 -0.88
CA LYS A 168 2.06 -40.80 -0.99
C LYS A 168 1.21 -41.67 -1.90
N ILE A 169 -0.11 -41.46 -1.89
CA ILE A 169 -1.06 -42.23 -2.72
C ILE A 169 -1.02 -41.74 -4.17
N TYR A 170 -0.86 -40.45 -4.39
CA TYR A 170 -0.88 -39.78 -5.71
C TYR A 170 0.37 -38.91 -5.93
N PRO A 171 1.55 -39.50 -6.13
CA PRO A 171 2.81 -38.76 -6.16
C PRO A 171 2.94 -37.81 -7.36
N ASP A 172 2.20 -38.05 -8.45
CA ASP A 172 2.29 -37.29 -9.67
C ASP A 172 1.29 -36.12 -9.75
N VAL A 173 0.42 -35.94 -8.75
CA VAL A 173 -0.52 -34.82 -8.71
C VAL A 173 0.22 -33.53 -8.36
N LYS A 174 0.33 -32.65 -9.35
CA LYS A 174 0.79 -31.25 -9.19
C LYS A 174 -0.42 -30.34 -9.13
N LEU A 175 -0.44 -29.43 -8.14
CA LEU A 175 -1.44 -28.36 -8.00
C LEU A 175 -0.83 -27.04 -8.41
#